data_4b659898c331bc2d2a51c8e3c5bd40f9
#
_entry.id   4b659898c331bc2d2a51c8e3c5bd40f9
#
_cell.length_a   1.000
_cell.length_b   1.000
_cell.length_c   1.000
_cell.angle_alpha   90.00
_cell.angle_beta   90.00
_cell.angle_gamma   90.00
#
_symmetry.space_group_name_H-M   'P 1'
#
loop_
_entity.id
_entity.type
_entity.pdbx_description
1 polymer ?
#
loop_
_entity_poly.entity_id
_entity_poly.type
_entity_poly.pdbx_seq_one_letter_code
_entity_poly.pdbx_strand_id
1 'polypeptide(L)'
;MAEKIGEFSMEHVVTSYSRNANGDIVSTTDWKGSGSSTTLGGAQVFGTFISAAPLSESNEKSGEIEFIGESFLENGTQIGNVASGAWEKAENEHSWKISMEGENSLGHKRRYEGTVDLENLIFNGEIYSLD
;
A
#
# COMPACT_ATOMS: atom_id res chain seq x y z
N MET A 1 10.48 5.72 -18.69
CA MET A 1 9.68 4.50 -18.52
C MET A 1 10.10 3.79 -17.24
N ALA A 2 9.14 3.39 -16.43
CA ALA A 2 9.43 2.71 -15.17
C ALA A 2 9.82 1.25 -15.42
N GLU A 3 10.84 0.79 -14.72
CA GLU A 3 11.33 -0.57 -14.82
C GLU A 3 10.88 -1.38 -13.60
N LYS A 4 10.30 -2.55 -13.83
CA LYS A 4 9.95 -3.46 -12.75
C LYS A 4 11.23 -3.97 -12.08
N ILE A 5 11.32 -3.78 -10.77
CA ILE A 5 12.51 -4.18 -10.00
C ILE A 5 12.19 -5.16 -8.88
N GLY A 6 10.92 -5.45 -8.62
CA GLY A 6 10.60 -6.35 -7.54
C GLY A 6 9.12 -6.65 -7.38
N GLU A 7 8.83 -7.38 -6.32
CA GLU A 7 7.48 -7.82 -5.98
C GLU A 7 7.30 -7.79 -4.46
N PHE A 8 6.05 -7.73 -4.04
CA PHE A 8 5.72 -7.79 -2.63
C PHE A 8 4.43 -8.57 -2.40
N SER A 9 4.28 -9.11 -1.20
CA SER A 9 3.05 -9.76 -0.76
C SER A 9 2.91 -9.55 0.73
N MET A 10 1.76 -9.01 1.13
CA MET A 10 1.45 -8.70 2.53
C MET A 10 0.08 -9.22 2.89
N GLU A 11 -0.06 -9.67 4.14
CA GLU A 11 -1.34 -10.13 4.65
C GLU A 11 -1.93 -9.11 5.62
N HIS A 12 -3.24 -9.07 5.69
CA HIS A 12 -3.99 -8.19 6.56
C HIS A 12 -3.75 -8.56 8.03
N VAL A 13 -3.51 -7.55 8.85
CA VAL A 13 -3.39 -7.71 10.30
C VAL A 13 -4.65 -7.23 11.00
N VAL A 14 -4.99 -5.96 10.81
CA VAL A 14 -6.16 -5.35 11.45
C VAL A 14 -6.59 -4.13 10.66
N THR A 15 -7.91 -3.87 10.65
CA THR A 15 -8.46 -2.62 10.12
C THR A 15 -9.18 -1.93 11.25
N SER A 16 -8.90 -0.66 11.45
CA SER A 16 -9.57 0.16 12.43
C SER A 16 -10.17 1.39 11.77
N TYR A 17 -11.13 2.00 12.43
CA TYR A 17 -11.89 3.12 11.89
C TYR A 17 -11.91 4.29 12.86
N SER A 18 -11.90 5.49 12.28
CA SER A 18 -12.07 6.72 13.04
C SER A 18 -12.83 7.72 12.17
N ARG A 19 -13.13 8.87 12.71
CA ARG A 19 -13.73 9.97 11.95
C ARG A 19 -12.82 11.18 12.03
N ASN A 20 -12.65 11.88 10.92
CA ASN A 20 -11.86 13.10 10.91
C ASN A 20 -12.73 14.33 11.21
N ALA A 21 -12.12 15.52 11.18
CA ALA A 21 -12.80 16.77 11.47
C ALA A 21 -13.95 17.08 10.50
N ASN A 22 -13.89 16.52 9.28
CA ASN A 22 -14.94 16.70 8.27
C ASN A 22 -16.09 15.68 8.44
N GLY A 23 -15.98 14.76 9.39
CA GLY A 23 -16.95 13.72 9.59
C GLY A 23 -16.83 12.52 8.66
N ASP A 24 -15.75 12.43 7.89
CA ASP A 24 -15.51 11.29 7.01
C ASP A 24 -15.13 10.06 7.83
N ILE A 25 -15.42 8.89 7.27
CA ILE A 25 -14.94 7.64 7.83
C ILE A 25 -13.51 7.45 7.36
N VAL A 26 -12.58 7.36 8.31
CA VAL A 26 -11.16 7.08 8.01
C VAL A 26 -10.91 5.62 8.34
N SER A 27 -10.46 4.84 7.35
CA SER A 27 -10.05 3.47 7.57
C SER A 27 -8.53 3.39 7.62
N THR A 28 -8.02 2.64 8.59
CA THR A 28 -6.59 2.41 8.77
C THR A 28 -6.37 0.90 8.79
N THR A 29 -5.68 0.40 7.77
CA THR A 29 -5.48 -1.04 7.59
C THR A 29 -4.00 -1.38 7.70
N ASP A 30 -3.67 -2.25 8.65
CA ASP A 30 -2.29 -2.67 8.88
C ASP A 30 -1.99 -3.96 8.13
N TRP A 31 -0.81 -4.00 7.53
CA TRP A 31 -0.32 -5.11 6.73
C TRP A 31 1.05 -5.57 7.20
N LYS A 32 1.33 -6.87 7.03
CA LYS A 32 2.66 -7.43 7.27
C LYS A 32 2.99 -8.44 6.17
N GLY A 33 4.24 -8.52 5.79
CA GLY A 33 4.64 -9.49 4.77
C GLY A 33 6.07 -9.32 4.35
N SER A 34 6.31 -9.56 3.08
CA SER A 34 7.66 -9.51 2.53
C SER A 34 7.67 -8.89 1.14
N GLY A 35 8.83 -8.42 0.77
CA GLY A 35 9.07 -7.91 -0.57
C GLY A 35 10.50 -8.19 -0.97
N SER A 36 10.78 -8.06 -2.24
CA SER A 36 12.14 -8.16 -2.74
C SER A 36 12.31 -7.24 -3.94
N SER A 37 13.51 -6.73 -4.11
CA SER A 37 13.83 -5.92 -5.27
C SER A 37 15.28 -6.18 -5.69
N THR A 38 15.57 -5.85 -6.95
CA THR A 38 16.92 -6.01 -7.48
C THR A 38 17.93 -5.07 -6.83
N THR A 39 17.45 -3.95 -6.25
CA THR A 39 18.32 -2.96 -5.61
C THR A 39 18.56 -3.23 -4.13
N LEU A 40 17.62 -3.82 -3.42
CA LEU A 40 17.68 -3.96 -1.96
C LEU A 40 17.66 -5.41 -1.47
N GLY A 41 17.34 -6.36 -2.35
CA GLY A 41 17.18 -7.76 -1.96
C GLY A 41 15.87 -8.00 -1.23
N GLY A 42 15.83 -9.03 -0.39
CA GLY A 42 14.64 -9.40 0.37
C GLY A 42 14.47 -8.59 1.64
N ALA A 43 13.23 -8.39 2.04
CA ALA A 43 12.88 -7.61 3.23
C ALA A 43 11.60 -8.12 3.86
N GLN A 44 11.50 -7.95 5.19
CA GLN A 44 10.23 -8.02 5.90
C GLN A 44 9.62 -6.63 5.85
N VAL A 45 8.31 -6.55 5.59
CA VAL A 45 7.64 -5.27 5.41
C VAL A 45 6.44 -5.17 6.34
N PHE A 46 6.30 -4.01 6.97
CA PHE A 46 5.12 -3.66 7.75
C PHE A 46 4.63 -2.31 7.25
N GLY A 47 3.33 -2.18 7.09
CA GLY A 47 2.81 -0.91 6.62
C GLY A 47 1.34 -0.74 6.89
N THR A 48 0.88 0.49 6.70
CA THR A 48 -0.49 0.90 7.02
C THR A 48 -1.05 1.69 5.84
N PHE A 49 -2.24 1.29 5.39
CA PHE A 49 -3.04 2.09 4.47
C PHE A 49 -3.93 3.03 5.26
N ILE A 50 -4.06 4.26 4.78
CA ILE A 50 -4.98 5.25 5.33
C ILE A 50 -5.82 5.76 4.17
N SER A 51 -7.14 5.64 4.29
CA SER A 51 -8.06 6.22 3.32
C SER A 51 -9.29 6.79 4.03
N ALA A 52 -9.91 7.78 3.39
CA ALA A 52 -11.07 8.46 3.97
C ALA A 52 -12.17 8.55 2.92
N ALA A 53 -13.41 8.39 3.35
CA ALA A 53 -14.58 8.53 2.48
C ALA A 53 -15.72 9.23 3.23
N PRO A 54 -16.47 10.12 2.55
CA PRO A 54 -17.64 10.73 3.16
C PRO A 54 -18.65 9.66 3.56
N LEU A 55 -19.31 9.85 4.70
CA LEU A 55 -20.31 8.90 5.16
C LEU A 55 -21.42 8.67 4.12
N SER A 56 -21.80 9.73 3.42
CA SER A 56 -22.86 9.67 2.41
C SER A 56 -22.45 8.94 1.13
N GLU A 57 -21.15 8.70 0.93
CA GLU A 57 -20.61 8.13 -0.29
C GLU A 57 -19.70 6.93 -0.01
N SER A 58 -20.07 6.11 0.97
CA SER A 58 -19.28 4.95 1.37
C SER A 58 -19.20 3.83 0.31
N ASN A 59 -20.00 3.93 -0.74
CA ASN A 59 -19.98 2.96 -1.84
C ASN A 59 -19.27 3.50 -3.08
N GLU A 60 -18.19 4.23 -2.88
CA GLU A 60 -17.40 4.77 -3.99
C GLU A 60 -16.66 3.67 -4.75
N LYS A 61 -16.39 3.94 -6.02
CA LYS A 61 -15.68 3.03 -6.91
C LYS A 61 -14.19 3.33 -7.01
N SER A 62 -13.77 4.50 -6.54
CA SER A 62 -12.37 4.93 -6.55
C SER A 62 -12.13 5.96 -5.46
N GLY A 63 -10.89 6.14 -5.08
CA GLY A 63 -10.53 7.11 -4.06
C GLY A 63 -9.03 7.20 -3.90
N GLU A 64 -8.61 8.02 -2.96
CA GLU A 64 -7.21 8.24 -2.65
C GLU A 64 -6.78 7.33 -1.50
N ILE A 65 -5.48 7.00 -1.47
CA ILE A 65 -4.91 6.15 -0.44
C ILE A 65 -3.49 6.60 -0.13
N GLU A 66 -3.11 6.45 1.13
CA GLU A 66 -1.74 6.69 1.59
C GLU A 66 -1.19 5.41 2.21
N PHE A 67 0.11 5.23 2.08
CA PHE A 67 0.82 4.12 2.69
C PHE A 67 2.01 4.65 3.48
N ILE A 68 2.17 4.15 4.69
CA ILE A 68 3.31 4.47 5.55
C ILE A 68 3.80 3.16 6.12
N GLY A 69 5.10 2.90 6.02
CA GLY A 69 5.61 1.63 6.53
C GLY A 69 7.12 1.58 6.63
N GLU A 70 7.60 0.40 6.96
CA GLU A 70 9.03 0.14 7.14
C GLU A 70 9.40 -1.20 6.53
N SER A 71 10.62 -1.26 6.00
CA SER A 71 11.21 -2.48 5.48
C SER A 71 12.45 -2.83 6.29
N PHE A 72 12.59 -4.09 6.64
CA PHE A 72 13.72 -4.61 7.41
C PHE A 72 14.50 -5.56 6.53
N LEU A 73 15.66 -5.10 6.05
CA LEU A 73 16.47 -5.83 5.08
C LEU A 73 17.29 -6.93 5.75
N GLU A 74 17.69 -7.92 4.98
CA GLU A 74 18.48 -9.04 5.46
C GLU A 74 19.83 -8.63 6.07
N ASN A 75 20.39 -7.52 5.60
CA ASN A 75 21.66 -7.01 6.12
C ASN A 75 21.53 -6.18 7.40
N GLY A 76 20.32 -6.09 7.97
CA GLY A 76 20.09 -5.33 9.20
C GLY A 76 19.68 -3.88 9.00
N THR A 77 19.61 -3.42 7.77
CA THR A 77 19.20 -2.04 7.47
C THR A 77 17.66 -1.91 7.59
N GLN A 78 17.22 -0.84 8.23
CA GLN A 78 15.80 -0.51 8.35
C GLN A 78 15.51 0.72 7.48
N ILE A 79 14.47 0.65 6.68
CA ILE A 79 14.12 1.69 5.72
C ILE A 79 12.68 2.12 5.95
N GLY A 80 12.45 3.44 6.02
CA GLY A 80 11.11 4.00 6.04
C GLY A 80 10.60 4.17 4.62
N ASN A 81 9.31 3.91 4.42
CA ASN A 81 8.64 4.04 3.12
C ASN A 81 7.37 4.88 3.27
N VAL A 82 7.17 5.82 2.35
CA VAL A 82 5.93 6.57 2.25
C VAL A 82 5.48 6.58 0.80
N ALA A 83 4.18 6.46 0.60
CA ALA A 83 3.62 6.48 -0.74
C ALA A 83 2.21 7.02 -0.70
N SER A 84 1.72 7.50 -1.81
CA SER A 84 0.35 7.94 -1.96
C SER A 84 -0.12 7.68 -3.38
N GLY A 85 -1.41 7.54 -3.55
CA GLY A 85 -1.97 7.29 -4.86
C GLY A 85 -3.47 7.06 -4.79
N ALA A 86 -3.95 6.11 -5.57
CA ALA A 86 -5.38 5.88 -5.71
C ALA A 86 -5.70 4.40 -5.71
N TRP A 87 -6.93 4.11 -5.32
CA TRP A 87 -7.51 2.79 -5.44
C TRP A 87 -8.71 2.82 -6.37
N GLU A 88 -8.97 1.71 -7.03
CA GLU A 88 -10.11 1.52 -7.90
C GLU A 88 -10.73 0.17 -7.59
N LYS A 89 -12.03 0.17 -7.29
CA LYS A 89 -12.74 -1.05 -6.94
C LYS A 89 -13.25 -1.73 -8.20
N ALA A 90 -13.09 -3.05 -8.26
CA ALA A 90 -13.65 -3.85 -9.35
C ALA A 90 -15.18 -3.84 -9.27
N GLU A 91 -15.82 -3.87 -10.42
CA GLU A 91 -17.27 -3.85 -10.51
C GLU A 91 -17.85 -5.16 -9.95
N ASN A 92 -18.82 -5.04 -9.03
CA ASN A 92 -19.51 -6.16 -8.41
C ASN A 92 -18.62 -7.12 -7.61
N GLU A 93 -17.43 -6.68 -7.23
CA GLU A 93 -16.50 -7.47 -6.43
C GLU A 93 -15.87 -6.63 -5.32
N HIS A 94 -15.50 -7.27 -4.23
CA HIS A 94 -14.73 -6.61 -3.17
C HIS A 94 -13.24 -6.85 -3.42
N SER A 95 -12.76 -6.23 -4.48
CA SER A 95 -11.39 -6.30 -4.93
C SER A 95 -10.96 -4.91 -5.41
N TRP A 96 -9.76 -4.49 -5.04
CA TRP A 96 -9.27 -3.14 -5.31
C TRP A 96 -7.91 -3.19 -6.00
N LYS A 97 -7.77 -2.39 -7.06
CA LYS A 97 -6.45 -2.12 -7.66
C LYS A 97 -5.89 -0.88 -6.97
N ILE A 98 -4.63 -0.94 -6.63
CA ILE A 98 -3.95 0.14 -5.92
C ILE A 98 -2.71 0.53 -6.70
N SER A 99 -2.58 1.84 -6.98
CA SER A 99 -1.43 2.41 -7.65
C SER A 99 -0.92 3.57 -6.81
N MET A 100 0.34 3.48 -6.38
CA MET A 100 0.94 4.49 -5.51
C MET A 100 2.33 4.83 -5.98
N GLU A 101 2.73 6.08 -5.76
CA GLU A 101 4.11 6.52 -5.95
C GLU A 101 4.62 7.09 -4.64
N GLY A 102 5.88 6.83 -4.36
CA GLY A 102 6.49 7.29 -3.12
C GLY A 102 7.98 7.17 -3.13
N GLU A 103 8.56 7.32 -1.95
CA GLU A 103 10.00 7.22 -1.79
C GLU A 103 10.34 6.55 -0.47
N ASN A 104 11.55 6.05 -0.37
CA ASN A 104 12.07 5.49 0.86
C ASN A 104 13.12 6.41 1.48
N SER A 105 13.55 6.09 2.70
CA SER A 105 14.52 6.89 3.44
C SER A 105 15.91 6.94 2.80
N LEU A 106 16.17 6.11 1.80
CA LEU A 106 17.42 6.16 1.03
C LEU A 106 17.32 7.12 -0.17
N GLY A 107 16.13 7.72 -0.38
CA GLY A 107 15.92 8.64 -1.50
C GLY A 107 15.53 7.99 -2.81
N HIS A 108 15.28 6.67 -2.81
CA HIS A 108 14.81 5.98 -4.01
C HIS A 108 13.33 6.28 -4.26
N LYS A 109 12.97 6.58 -5.49
CA LYS A 109 11.59 6.80 -5.89
C LYS A 109 11.01 5.54 -6.50
N ARG A 110 9.79 5.20 -6.11
CA ARG A 110 9.18 3.92 -6.45
C ARG A 110 7.71 4.09 -6.81
N ARG A 111 7.23 3.21 -7.68
CA ARG A 111 5.81 3.03 -7.93
C ARG A 111 5.44 1.61 -7.52
N TYR A 112 4.32 1.50 -6.83
CA TYR A 112 3.77 0.23 -6.35
C TYR A 112 2.44 0.00 -7.04
N GLU A 113 2.30 -1.15 -7.71
CA GLU A 113 1.06 -1.55 -8.37
C GLU A 113 0.61 -2.87 -7.79
N GLY A 114 -0.56 -2.91 -7.19
CA GLY A 114 -1.01 -4.12 -6.53
C GLY A 114 -2.51 -4.26 -6.47
N THR A 115 -2.94 -5.36 -5.89
CA THR A 115 -4.35 -5.65 -5.68
C THR A 115 -4.60 -6.13 -4.27
N VAL A 116 -5.77 -5.77 -3.74
CA VAL A 116 -6.30 -6.29 -2.48
C VAL A 116 -7.61 -6.97 -2.80
N ASP A 117 -7.80 -8.16 -2.25
CA ASP A 117 -9.02 -8.93 -2.41
C ASP A 117 -9.57 -9.24 -1.02
N LEU A 118 -10.85 -8.95 -0.79
CA LEU A 118 -11.47 -9.17 0.51
C LEU A 118 -11.52 -10.66 0.87
N GLU A 119 -11.61 -11.52 -0.13
CA GLU A 119 -11.72 -12.96 0.10
C GLU A 119 -10.52 -13.55 0.84
N ASN A 120 -9.30 -13.16 0.42
CA ASN A 120 -8.08 -13.69 1.04
C ASN A 120 -7.33 -12.66 1.89
N LEU A 121 -7.70 -11.38 1.83
CA LEU A 121 -7.09 -10.28 2.58
C LEU A 121 -5.57 -10.21 2.39
N ILE A 122 -5.14 -10.34 1.14
CA ILE A 122 -3.73 -10.22 0.75
C ILE A 122 -3.59 -9.00 -0.15
N PHE A 123 -2.55 -8.20 0.11
CA PHE A 123 -2.13 -7.11 -0.76
C PHE A 123 -0.82 -7.53 -1.41
N ASN A 124 -0.85 -7.80 -2.70
CA ASN A 124 0.34 -8.17 -3.43
C ASN A 124 0.47 -7.37 -4.72
N GLY A 125 1.67 -7.31 -5.23
CA GLY A 125 1.91 -6.55 -6.44
C GLY A 125 3.38 -6.44 -6.80
N GLU A 126 3.66 -5.41 -7.59
CA GLU A 126 4.94 -5.19 -8.22
C GLU A 126 5.53 -3.84 -7.85
N ILE A 127 6.85 -3.79 -7.83
CA ILE A 127 7.62 -2.58 -7.51
C ILE A 127 8.34 -2.12 -8.76
N TYR A 128 8.20 -0.84 -9.07
CA TYR A 128 8.85 -0.20 -10.22
C TYR A 128 9.78 0.91 -9.76
N SER A 129 10.91 1.04 -10.42
CA SER A 129 11.83 2.14 -10.19
C SER A 129 11.38 3.36 -10.96
N LEU A 130 11.40 4.52 -10.30
CA LEU A 130 11.16 5.82 -10.93
C LEU A 130 12.43 6.67 -10.97
N ASP A 131 13.54 6.09 -10.53
CA ASP A 131 14.84 6.78 -10.55
C ASP A 131 15.41 6.90 -11.97
#